data_d18b9c6415fef5995346273eefe81fb4
#
_entry.id   d18b9c6415fef5995346273eefe81fb4
#
_cell.length_a   1.000
_cell.length_b   1.000
_cell.length_c   1.000
_cell.angle_alpha   90.00
_cell.angle_beta   90.00
_cell.angle_gamma   90.00
#
_symmetry.space_group_name_H-M   'P 1'
#
loop_
_entity.id
_entity.type
_entity.pdbx_description
1 polymer ?
#
loop_
_entity_poly.entity_id
_entity_poly.type
_entity_poly.pdbx_seq_one_letter_code
_entity_poly.pdbx_strand_id
1 'polypeptide(L)' 'VNEERILKLLEQDGHLTANVLASTLGITTRQAQRILAKLKKAGKIVRHGASKNGWWEVR' A
#
# COMPACT_ATOMS: atom_id res chain seq x y z
N VAL A 1 4.92 13.06 -3.27
CA VAL A 1 5.43 12.23 -2.20
C VAL A 1 4.91 10.82 -2.33
N ASN A 2 5.65 9.85 -1.82
CA ASN A 2 5.35 8.42 -2.02
C ASN A 2 3.98 8.01 -1.48
N GLU A 3 3.53 8.63 -0.40
CA GLU A 3 2.23 8.29 0.20
C GLU A 3 1.09 8.50 -0.79
N GLU A 4 1.09 9.63 -1.49
CA GLU A 4 0.06 9.91 -2.48
C GLU A 4 0.12 8.96 -3.67
N ARG A 5 1.35 8.63 -4.10
CA ARG A 5 1.56 7.68 -5.19
C ARG A 5 1.03 6.30 -4.84
N ILE A 6 1.30 5.85 -3.62
CA ILE A 6 0.81 4.58 -3.13
C ILE A 6 -0.72 4.58 -3.07
N LEU A 7 -1.31 5.65 -2.57
CA LEU A 7 -2.77 5.77 -2.53
C LEU A 7 -3.38 5.66 -3.92
N LYS A 8 -2.81 6.36 -4.90
CA LYS A 8 -3.31 6.30 -6.28
C LYS A 8 -3.19 4.90 -6.86
N LEU A 9 -2.06 4.23 -6.61
CA LEU A 9 -1.87 2.88 -7.10
C LEU A 9 -2.88 1.91 -6.48
N LEU A 10 -3.12 2.04 -5.18
CA LEU A 10 -4.08 1.19 -4.49
C LEU A 10 -5.51 1.46 -4.91
N GLU A 11 -5.84 2.70 -5.27
CA GLU A 11 -7.16 3.01 -5.82
C GLU A 11 -7.40 2.28 -7.14
N GLN A 12 -6.36 2.10 -7.94
CA GLN A 12 -6.47 1.41 -9.22
C GLN A 12 -6.44 -0.10 -9.04
N ASP A 13 -5.65 -0.60 -8.09
CA ASP A 13 -5.52 -2.03 -7.82
C ASP A 13 -5.15 -2.26 -6.36
N GLY A 14 -6.15 -2.58 -5.56
CA GLY A 14 -5.96 -2.84 -4.13
C GLY A 14 -5.21 -4.11 -3.81
N HIS A 15 -4.95 -4.96 -4.81
CA HIS A 15 -4.23 -6.22 -4.62
C HIS A 15 -2.72 -6.06 -4.74
N LEU A 16 -2.24 -4.84 -4.95
CA LEU A 16 -0.80 -4.59 -5.03
C LEU A 16 -0.12 -4.92 -3.69
N THR A 17 1.03 -5.58 -3.78
CA THR A 17 1.82 -5.92 -2.60
C THR A 17 2.87 -4.84 -2.34
N ALA A 18 3.48 -4.89 -1.15
CA ALA A 18 4.56 -3.97 -0.82
C ALA A 18 5.73 -4.12 -1.79
N ASN A 19 6.01 -5.36 -2.24
CA ASN A 19 7.08 -5.61 -3.22
C ASN A 19 6.80 -4.89 -4.54
N VAL A 20 5.57 -4.99 -5.03
CA VAL A 20 5.18 -4.35 -6.30
C VAL A 20 5.23 -2.83 -6.15
N LEU A 21 4.70 -2.31 -5.05
CA LEU A 21 4.74 -0.87 -4.79
C LEU A 21 6.17 -0.35 -4.71
N ALA A 22 7.04 -1.08 -4.01
CA ALA A 22 8.44 -0.70 -3.88
C ALA A 22 9.12 -0.65 -5.24
N SER A 23 8.90 -1.67 -6.07
CA SER A 23 9.47 -1.74 -7.41
C SER A 23 8.97 -0.59 -8.29
N THR A 24 7.67 -0.32 -8.25
CA THR A 24 7.06 0.74 -9.04
C THR A 24 7.59 2.12 -8.67
N LEU A 25 7.80 2.34 -7.38
CA LEU A 25 8.23 3.65 -6.87
C LEU A 25 9.75 3.80 -6.79
N GLY A 26 10.49 2.70 -7.00
CA GLY A 26 11.95 2.73 -6.87
C GLY A 26 12.44 2.87 -5.43
N ILE A 27 11.68 2.34 -4.48
CA ILE A 27 12.04 2.35 -3.06
C ILE A 27 12.19 0.91 -2.58
N THR A 28 12.66 0.73 -1.34
CA THR A 28 12.79 -0.60 -0.75
C THR A 28 11.44 -1.12 -0.30
N THR A 29 11.30 -2.44 -0.23
CA THR A 29 10.10 -3.08 0.31
C THR A 29 9.83 -2.60 1.74
N ARG A 30 10.88 -2.44 2.53
CA ARG A 30 10.75 -1.96 3.90
C ARG A 30 10.12 -0.56 3.96
N GLN A 31 10.57 0.33 3.06
CA GLN A 31 9.99 1.67 2.99
C GLN A 31 8.53 1.62 2.58
N ALA A 32 8.19 0.78 1.60
CA ALA A 32 6.80 0.61 1.18
C ALA A 32 5.94 0.11 2.33
N GLN A 33 6.42 -0.86 3.09
CA GLN A 33 5.70 -1.39 4.25
C GLN A 33 5.47 -0.32 5.31
N ARG A 34 6.48 0.51 5.56
CA ARG A 34 6.36 1.60 6.53
C ARG A 34 5.30 2.60 6.10
N ILE A 35 5.27 2.95 4.82
CA ILE A 35 4.28 3.88 4.30
C ILE A 35 2.88 3.28 4.40
N LEU A 36 2.73 2.01 4.03
CA LEU A 36 1.45 1.32 4.16
C LEU A 36 0.96 1.29 5.60
N ALA A 37 1.84 0.99 6.55
CA ALA A 37 1.49 0.99 7.97
C ALA A 37 1.06 2.38 8.44
N LYS A 38 1.75 3.42 7.98
CA LYS A 38 1.41 4.80 8.31
C LYS A 38 0.04 5.19 7.78
N LEU A 39 -0.24 4.85 6.52
CA LEU A 39 -1.53 5.15 5.90
C LEU A 39 -2.66 4.38 6.59
N LYS A 40 -2.42 3.12 6.94
CA LYS A 40 -3.38 2.31 7.67
C LYS A 40 -3.69 2.92 9.03
N LYS A 41 -2.67 3.34 9.76
CA LYS A 41 -2.84 3.95 11.07
C LYS A 41 -3.60 5.28 10.98
N ALA A 42 -3.37 6.02 9.90
CA ALA A 42 -4.07 7.28 9.67
C ALA A 42 -5.52 7.08 9.20
N GLY A 43 -5.92 5.85 8.91
CA GLY A 43 -7.27 5.56 8.46
C GLY A 43 -7.52 5.85 6.99
N LYS A 44 -6.47 6.07 6.21
CA LYS A 44 -6.60 6.35 4.78
C LYS A 44 -6.76 5.09 3.95
N ILE A 45 -6.28 3.98 4.45
CA ILE A 45 -6.43 2.68 3.81
C ILE A 45 -6.83 1.65 4.85
N VAL A 46 -7.51 0.60 4.39
CA VAL A 46 -7.95 -0.50 5.25
C VAL A 46 -7.51 -1.81 4.62
N ARG A 47 -6.94 -2.69 5.44
CA ARG A 47 -6.54 -4.01 5.00
C ARG A 47 -7.71 -4.98 5.17
N HIS A 48 -8.02 -5.71 4.11
CA HIS A 48 -9.05 -6.74 4.12
C HIS A 48 -8.42 -8.09 3.81
N GLY A 49 -8.89 -9.13 4.50
CA GLY A 49 -8.49 -10.50 4.23
C GLY A 49 -7.16 -10.88 4.86
N ALA A 50 -6.70 -12.08 4.53
CA ALA A 50 -5.45 -12.63 5.03
C ALA A 50 -4.25 -12.00 4.32
N SER A 51 -3.06 -12.19 4.91
CA SER A 51 -1.86 -11.59 4.36
C SER A 51 -1.53 -12.06 2.94
N LYS A 52 -1.93 -13.27 2.57
CA LYS A 52 -1.65 -13.80 1.22
C LYS A 52 -2.70 -13.42 0.19
N ASN A 53 -3.97 -13.40 0.58
CA ASN A 53 -5.09 -13.13 -0.32
C ASN A 53 -5.81 -11.84 0.04
N GLY A 54 -5.18 -11.01 0.85
CA GLY A 54 -5.78 -9.76 1.26
C GLY A 54 -5.62 -8.67 0.21
N TRP A 55 -6.31 -7.57 0.45
CA TRP A 55 -6.25 -6.42 -0.43
C TRP A 55 -6.41 -5.14 0.39
N TRP A 56 -6.06 -4.01 -0.23
CA TRP A 56 -6.15 -2.71 0.42
C TRP A 56 -7.34 -1.95 -0.15
N GLU A 57 -8.11 -1.36 0.74
CA GLU A 57 -9.19 -0.45 0.35
C GLU A 57 -8.75 0.97 0.66
N VAL A 58 -8.87 1.87 -0.31
CA VAL A 58 -8.56 3.28 -0.13
C VAL A 58 -9.83 4.01 0.29
N ARG A 59 -9.71 4.78 1.35
CA ARG A 59 -10.83 5.54 1.88
C ARG A 59 -10.76 7.01 1.53
#